data_dfe9c1aca0aea9f6bb060fcc81d55a0d
#
_entry.id   dfe9c1aca0aea9f6bb060fcc81d55a0d
#
_cell.length_a   1.000
_cell.length_b   1.000
_cell.length_c   1.000
_cell.angle_alpha   90.00
_cell.angle_beta   90.00
_cell.angle_gamma   90.00
#
_symmetry.space_group_name_H-M   'P 1'
#
loop_
_entity.id
_entity.type
_entity.pdbx_description
1 polymer ?
#
loop_
_entity_poly.entity_id
_entity_poly.type
_entity_poly.pdbx_seq_one_letter_code
_entity_poly.pdbx_strand_id
1 'polypeptide(L)'
;MNAPYQVDKITAAQFSDWQQQAQQIPLSLPTLNPYIPSDFSLIPSDGKHYDHPVALTNGDSMRIYWMPSQFYASEPKAAITLALRNKSAISDARQQVLFGLNDYLSSLALDELNSQASVGGISFSTGEDDGLVFNASGFTQRLPELLKKLVEGYASFQPDAQQLEQAKSWYLDRLEAAEKGKAFEQAIQPMQMLSQLPYTQREARRQLVKQITLQEVMDYRDALIQHATPEMMVVGNLSADRVRQLGEELKQQLHSTGHGYWHSNYVVVDKPIKANLQKTGSSTDSALATLYVPLGYSEYQSMANSTMLSQIVQPWFYNQLRTEEQLGYAVFAYQMPIGRQWGIGFLLQSNSKAPAYLLQRFQAFYPQAEQRLRSMKAEDFAQYQQALINDLKQRPQTLDEEANRYSRDFNRQNFAFDTREKAIAQIQQLTPASLADFFHQAVLAQQGMAMISQIGGSHDGTHDADYAPLPGFTTWDEVARLQQSLSVKSDAP
;
A
#
# COMPACT_ATOMS: atom_id res chain seq x y z
N MET A 1 8.99 32.89 -6.50
CA MET A 1 9.51 32.37 -7.76
C MET A 1 9.86 33.55 -8.66
N ASN A 2 11.14 33.76 -8.97
CA ASN A 2 11.60 34.79 -9.90
C ASN A 2 11.80 34.14 -11.30
N ALA A 3 10.70 33.74 -11.94
CA ALA A 3 10.79 33.28 -13.32
C ALA A 3 10.84 34.52 -14.22
N PRO A 4 11.82 34.65 -15.11
CA PRO A 4 11.82 35.73 -16.11
C PRO A 4 10.61 35.56 -17.04
N TYR A 5 9.89 36.63 -17.29
CA TYR A 5 8.78 36.64 -18.23
C TYR A 5 8.91 37.85 -19.16
N GLN A 6 8.40 37.69 -20.36
CA GLN A 6 8.30 38.75 -21.37
C GLN A 6 6.82 38.95 -21.70
N VAL A 7 6.42 40.19 -21.85
CA VAL A 7 5.07 40.54 -22.28
C VAL A 7 5.15 41.16 -23.66
N ASP A 8 4.64 40.44 -24.66
CA ASP A 8 4.57 40.90 -26.02
C ASP A 8 3.13 41.37 -26.35
N LYS A 9 3.01 42.48 -27.04
CA LYS A 9 1.71 42.94 -27.54
C LYS A 9 1.39 42.23 -28.85
N ILE A 10 0.24 41.57 -28.88
CA ILE A 10 -0.31 40.98 -30.10
C ILE A 10 -0.64 42.13 -31.07
N THR A 11 -0.07 42.11 -32.26
CA THR A 11 -0.36 43.08 -33.30
C THR A 11 -1.66 42.74 -34.02
N ALA A 12 -2.31 43.76 -34.62
CA ALA A 12 -3.52 43.54 -35.41
C ALA A 12 -3.29 42.57 -36.59
N ALA A 13 -2.09 42.57 -37.15
CA ALA A 13 -1.71 41.64 -38.23
C ALA A 13 -1.65 40.20 -37.74
N GLN A 14 -1.02 39.94 -36.59
CA GLN A 14 -0.98 38.59 -35.96
C GLN A 14 -2.38 38.11 -35.61
N PHE A 15 -3.22 38.98 -35.07
CA PHE A 15 -4.59 38.61 -34.72
C PHE A 15 -5.42 38.25 -35.96
N SER A 16 -5.28 39.03 -37.08
CA SER A 16 -5.94 38.76 -38.36
C SER A 16 -5.45 37.44 -38.98
N ASP A 17 -4.15 37.18 -38.93
CA ASP A 17 -3.56 35.94 -39.42
C ASP A 17 -4.08 34.71 -38.63
N TRP A 18 -4.11 34.79 -37.30
CA TRP A 18 -4.68 33.74 -36.44
C TRP A 18 -6.18 33.50 -36.70
N GLN A 19 -6.95 34.58 -36.98
CA GLN A 19 -8.35 34.41 -37.35
C GLN A 19 -8.52 33.67 -38.69
N GLN A 20 -7.67 33.98 -39.68
CA GLN A 20 -7.68 33.28 -40.97
C GLN A 20 -7.25 31.81 -40.82
N GLN A 21 -6.21 31.53 -40.05
CA GLN A 21 -5.77 30.18 -39.77
C GLN A 21 -6.84 29.39 -39.01
N ALA A 22 -7.49 30.00 -38.01
CA ALA A 22 -8.57 29.35 -37.22
C ALA A 22 -9.77 28.95 -38.10
N GLN A 23 -10.08 29.72 -39.17
CA GLN A 23 -11.15 29.33 -40.09
C GLN A 23 -10.81 28.11 -40.96
N GLN A 24 -9.53 27.76 -41.10
CA GLN A 24 -9.06 26.60 -41.84
C GLN A 24 -8.97 25.32 -40.96
N ILE A 25 -9.06 25.46 -39.63
CA ILE A 25 -9.02 24.31 -38.72
C ILE A 25 -10.41 23.68 -38.71
N PRO A 26 -10.54 22.40 -39.08
CA PRO A 26 -11.82 21.70 -39.01
C PRO A 26 -12.16 21.43 -37.51
N LEU A 27 -12.89 22.35 -36.91
CA LEU A 27 -13.39 22.20 -35.55
C LEU A 27 -14.64 21.30 -35.57
N SER A 28 -14.63 20.25 -34.78
CA SER A 28 -15.79 19.45 -34.47
C SER A 28 -16.08 19.50 -32.96
N LEU A 29 -17.33 19.35 -32.60
CA LEU A 29 -17.66 19.14 -31.17
C LEU A 29 -17.01 17.84 -30.70
N PRO A 30 -16.52 17.82 -29.46
CA PRO A 30 -16.06 16.54 -28.85
C PRO A 30 -17.16 15.49 -28.92
N THR A 31 -16.78 14.25 -29.10
CA THR A 31 -17.72 13.13 -28.99
C THR A 31 -18.34 13.12 -27.59
N LEU A 32 -19.60 12.73 -27.49
CA LEU A 32 -20.27 12.60 -26.20
C LEU A 32 -19.48 11.61 -25.33
N ASN A 33 -19.24 11.99 -24.09
CA ASN A 33 -18.60 11.10 -23.11
C ASN A 33 -19.54 9.92 -22.80
N PRO A 34 -19.18 8.67 -23.17
CA PRO A 34 -20.04 7.50 -23.00
C PRO A 34 -20.22 7.10 -21.54
N TYR A 35 -19.39 7.61 -20.61
CA TYR A 35 -19.40 7.24 -19.20
C TYR A 35 -20.29 8.13 -18.33
N ILE A 36 -20.86 9.21 -18.90
CA ILE A 36 -21.87 10.00 -18.16
C ILE A 36 -23.12 9.16 -18.00
N PRO A 37 -23.54 8.86 -16.75
CA PRO A 37 -24.71 8.06 -16.50
C PRO A 37 -26.00 8.83 -16.85
N SER A 38 -26.97 8.15 -17.38
CA SER A 38 -28.31 8.66 -17.68
C SER A 38 -29.41 7.89 -16.94
N ASP A 39 -29.06 6.72 -16.36
CA ASP A 39 -29.95 5.89 -15.56
C ASP A 39 -29.36 5.73 -14.17
N PHE A 40 -30.10 6.14 -13.16
CA PHE A 40 -29.77 6.04 -11.75
C PHE A 40 -30.71 5.09 -11.00
N SER A 41 -31.38 4.22 -11.72
CA SER A 41 -32.28 3.23 -11.14
C SER A 41 -31.53 2.28 -10.24
N LEU A 42 -32.10 2.03 -9.07
CA LEU A 42 -31.55 1.04 -8.15
C LEU A 42 -31.93 -0.38 -8.59
N ILE A 43 -30.97 -1.28 -8.52
CA ILE A 43 -31.24 -2.71 -8.66
C ILE A 43 -31.85 -3.18 -7.35
N PRO A 44 -33.05 -3.82 -7.39
CA PRO A 44 -33.70 -4.31 -6.20
C PRO A 44 -32.85 -5.30 -5.43
N SER A 45 -32.82 -5.16 -4.09
CA SER A 45 -32.22 -6.15 -3.20
C SER A 45 -32.92 -7.51 -3.35
N ASP A 46 -32.15 -8.58 -3.22
CA ASP A 46 -32.69 -9.95 -3.12
C ASP A 46 -33.34 -10.25 -1.76
N GLY A 47 -33.39 -9.26 -0.87
CA GLY A 47 -33.99 -9.35 0.46
C GLY A 47 -33.16 -10.13 1.49
N LYS A 48 -31.95 -10.58 1.13
CA LYS A 48 -31.05 -11.28 2.04
C LYS A 48 -30.11 -10.32 2.74
N HIS A 49 -29.72 -10.68 3.94
CA HIS A 49 -28.65 -10.00 4.65
C HIS A 49 -27.31 -10.71 4.41
N TYR A 50 -26.26 -9.92 4.16
CA TYR A 50 -24.92 -10.42 3.92
C TYR A 50 -23.97 -9.71 4.90
N ASP A 51 -23.28 -10.46 5.77
CA ASP A 51 -22.28 -9.91 6.70
C ASP A 51 -20.95 -9.63 6.01
N HIS A 52 -20.67 -10.33 4.92
CA HIS A 52 -19.45 -10.23 4.11
C HIS A 52 -19.70 -10.70 2.66
N PRO A 53 -18.78 -10.43 1.72
CA PRO A 53 -18.87 -10.92 0.35
C PRO A 53 -19.00 -12.45 0.28
N VAL A 54 -19.90 -12.93 -0.56
CA VAL A 54 -20.14 -14.35 -0.78
C VAL A 54 -19.61 -14.79 -2.13
N ALA A 55 -19.13 -16.03 -2.21
CA ALA A 55 -18.67 -16.59 -3.46
C ALA A 55 -19.86 -16.82 -4.42
N LEU A 56 -19.78 -16.22 -5.61
CA LEU A 56 -20.70 -16.51 -6.71
C LEU A 56 -20.19 -17.65 -7.59
N THR A 57 -18.86 -17.76 -7.73
CA THR A 57 -18.18 -18.85 -8.41
C THR A 57 -16.94 -19.25 -7.62
N ASN A 58 -16.68 -20.54 -7.52
CA ASN A 58 -15.46 -21.12 -6.94
C ASN A 58 -14.69 -21.95 -7.99
N GLY A 59 -14.87 -21.61 -9.26
CA GLY A 59 -14.22 -22.31 -10.36
C GLY A 59 -12.72 -22.05 -10.45
N ASP A 60 -11.97 -23.03 -10.95
CA ASP A 60 -10.52 -22.96 -11.10
C ASP A 60 -10.04 -21.86 -12.06
N SER A 61 -10.94 -21.36 -12.94
CA SER A 61 -10.61 -20.38 -13.95
C SER A 61 -10.90 -18.93 -13.59
N MET A 62 -11.81 -18.68 -12.63
CA MET A 62 -12.08 -17.35 -12.07
C MET A 62 -12.90 -17.50 -10.78
N ARG A 63 -12.49 -16.81 -9.74
CA ARG A 63 -13.24 -16.68 -8.49
C ARG A 63 -13.93 -15.33 -8.43
N ILE A 64 -15.19 -15.32 -8.04
CA ILE A 64 -16.00 -14.12 -7.96
C ILE A 64 -16.67 -14.05 -6.59
N TYR A 65 -16.41 -12.96 -5.88
CA TYR A 65 -17.07 -12.61 -4.63
C TYR A 65 -17.97 -11.39 -4.83
N TRP A 66 -19.11 -11.40 -4.19
CA TRP A 66 -20.10 -10.35 -4.35
C TRP A 66 -20.86 -10.09 -3.05
N MET A 67 -21.22 -8.83 -2.85
CA MET A 67 -22.10 -8.39 -1.78
C MET A 67 -22.86 -7.13 -2.21
N PRO A 68 -24.19 -7.03 -1.98
CA PRO A 68 -24.87 -5.74 -2.06
C PRO A 68 -24.38 -4.84 -0.93
N SER A 69 -24.32 -3.52 -1.16
CA SER A 69 -23.93 -2.60 -0.09
C SER A 69 -24.90 -2.67 1.08
N GLN A 70 -24.39 -2.78 2.29
CA GLN A 70 -25.16 -2.75 3.53
C GLN A 70 -25.53 -1.30 3.93
N PHE A 71 -24.65 -0.35 3.64
CA PHE A 71 -24.75 1.02 4.14
C PHE A 71 -25.19 2.01 3.06
N TYR A 72 -24.96 1.69 1.78
CA TYR A 72 -25.18 2.55 0.61
C TYR A 72 -26.13 1.90 -0.40
N ALA A 73 -27.06 1.09 0.06
CA ALA A 73 -28.05 0.40 -0.79
C ALA A 73 -28.95 1.36 -1.60
N SER A 74 -29.05 2.63 -1.18
CA SER A 74 -29.78 3.68 -1.90
C SER A 74 -28.95 4.41 -2.96
N GLU A 75 -27.69 4.04 -3.16
CA GLU A 75 -26.84 4.60 -4.19
C GLU A 75 -26.71 3.63 -5.37
N PRO A 76 -26.94 4.08 -6.62
CA PRO A 76 -26.75 3.25 -7.82
C PRO A 76 -25.27 3.16 -8.19
N LYS A 77 -24.45 2.76 -7.22
CA LYS A 77 -22.99 2.66 -7.35
C LYS A 77 -22.49 1.29 -6.92
N ALA A 78 -21.33 0.91 -7.45
CA ALA A 78 -20.58 -0.26 -7.00
C ALA A 78 -19.07 0.01 -7.01
N ALA A 79 -18.35 -0.80 -6.24
CA ALA A 79 -16.89 -0.90 -6.29
C ALA A 79 -16.52 -2.30 -6.75
N ILE A 80 -15.57 -2.39 -7.69
CA ILE A 80 -15.07 -3.62 -8.29
C ILE A 80 -13.56 -3.68 -8.12
N THR A 81 -13.06 -4.78 -7.57
CA THR A 81 -11.63 -5.14 -7.60
C THR A 81 -11.49 -6.37 -8.50
N LEU A 82 -10.73 -6.25 -9.59
CA LEU A 82 -10.32 -7.35 -10.46
C LEU A 82 -8.83 -7.57 -10.26
N ALA A 83 -8.44 -8.71 -9.71
CA ALA A 83 -7.05 -9.10 -9.50
C ALA A 83 -6.65 -10.17 -10.52
N LEU A 84 -5.58 -9.93 -11.22
CA LEU A 84 -4.91 -10.86 -12.13
C LEU A 84 -3.69 -11.44 -11.42
N ARG A 85 -3.89 -12.48 -10.61
CA ARG A 85 -2.86 -13.07 -9.76
C ARG A 85 -1.80 -13.79 -10.61
N ASN A 86 -0.55 -13.40 -10.43
CA ASN A 86 0.56 -13.99 -11.21
C ASN A 86 1.87 -13.98 -10.39
N LYS A 87 2.36 -15.18 -10.00
CA LYS A 87 3.59 -15.35 -9.21
C LYS A 87 4.85 -14.77 -9.86
N SER A 88 4.85 -14.70 -11.19
CA SER A 88 5.99 -14.21 -11.93
C SER A 88 6.03 -12.70 -12.09
N ALA A 89 4.96 -12.00 -11.73
CA ALA A 89 4.81 -10.57 -12.00
C ALA A 89 5.97 -9.72 -11.47
N ILE A 90 6.45 -10.02 -10.26
CA ILE A 90 7.54 -9.29 -9.60
C ILE A 90 8.59 -10.23 -9.01
N SER A 91 8.77 -11.41 -9.59
CA SER A 91 9.59 -12.50 -9.01
C SER A 91 11.07 -12.19 -8.83
N ASP A 92 11.59 -11.20 -9.53
CA ASP A 92 12.99 -10.74 -9.46
C ASP A 92 13.12 -9.24 -9.82
N ALA A 93 14.32 -8.73 -9.78
CA ALA A 93 14.61 -7.32 -10.07
C ALA A 93 14.20 -6.88 -11.48
N ARG A 94 14.34 -7.76 -12.48
CA ARG A 94 13.98 -7.48 -13.87
C ARG A 94 12.46 -7.40 -14.02
N GLN A 95 11.75 -8.34 -13.43
CA GLN A 95 10.28 -8.35 -13.43
C GLN A 95 9.70 -7.11 -12.70
N GLN A 96 10.31 -6.70 -11.59
CA GLN A 96 9.91 -5.48 -10.88
C GLN A 96 10.13 -4.20 -11.73
N VAL A 97 11.23 -4.14 -12.50
CA VAL A 97 11.44 -3.03 -13.43
C VAL A 97 10.42 -3.06 -14.55
N LEU A 98 10.20 -4.22 -15.16
CA LEU A 98 9.21 -4.39 -16.23
C LEU A 98 7.81 -4.03 -15.76
N PHE A 99 7.41 -4.47 -14.55
CA PHE A 99 6.12 -4.08 -13.97
C PHE A 99 6.00 -2.55 -13.85
N GLY A 100 7.00 -1.89 -13.26
CA GLY A 100 6.96 -0.43 -13.07
C GLY A 100 6.95 0.36 -14.40
N LEU A 101 7.67 -0.10 -15.43
CA LEU A 101 7.64 0.52 -16.75
C LEU A 101 6.28 0.29 -17.44
N ASN A 102 5.75 -0.92 -17.33
CA ASN A 102 4.44 -1.27 -17.88
C ASN A 102 3.30 -0.49 -17.21
N ASP A 103 3.34 -0.33 -15.89
CA ASP A 103 2.37 0.47 -15.12
C ASP A 103 2.37 1.94 -15.59
N TYR A 104 3.55 2.56 -15.72
CA TYR A 104 3.66 3.92 -16.24
C TYR A 104 3.14 4.07 -17.68
N LEU A 105 3.55 3.17 -18.57
CA LEU A 105 3.14 3.22 -19.99
C LEU A 105 1.65 2.97 -20.16
N SER A 106 1.07 2.04 -19.39
CA SER A 106 -0.37 1.82 -19.38
C SER A 106 -1.13 3.02 -18.85
N SER A 107 -0.60 3.72 -17.84
CA SER A 107 -1.24 4.93 -17.31
C SER A 107 -1.33 6.04 -18.35
N LEU A 108 -0.30 6.20 -19.20
CA LEU A 108 -0.34 7.14 -20.33
C LEU A 108 -1.41 6.74 -21.37
N ALA A 109 -1.50 5.47 -21.69
CA ALA A 109 -2.48 4.96 -22.65
C ALA A 109 -3.93 5.07 -22.15
N LEU A 110 -4.13 5.02 -20.83
CA LEU A 110 -5.44 5.08 -20.18
C LEU A 110 -5.85 6.50 -19.73
N ASP A 111 -5.03 7.52 -19.98
CA ASP A 111 -5.26 8.88 -19.46
C ASP A 111 -6.56 9.51 -19.99
N GLU A 112 -6.85 9.37 -21.29
CA GLU A 112 -8.11 9.83 -21.86
C GLU A 112 -9.32 9.09 -21.26
N LEU A 113 -9.22 7.78 -21.10
CA LEU A 113 -10.25 6.97 -20.46
C LEU A 113 -10.47 7.39 -19.02
N ASN A 114 -9.39 7.69 -18.28
CA ASN A 114 -9.44 8.18 -16.92
C ASN A 114 -10.16 9.53 -16.83
N SER A 115 -9.84 10.43 -17.72
CA SER A 115 -10.49 11.75 -17.81
C SER A 115 -11.99 11.62 -18.08
N GLN A 116 -12.38 10.81 -19.05
CA GLN A 116 -13.79 10.57 -19.40
C GLN A 116 -14.54 9.89 -18.26
N ALA A 117 -13.96 8.87 -17.63
CA ALA A 117 -14.54 8.16 -16.49
C ALA A 117 -14.77 9.09 -15.30
N SER A 118 -13.77 9.92 -14.96
CA SER A 118 -13.84 10.89 -13.87
C SER A 118 -15.00 11.88 -14.05
N VAL A 119 -15.18 12.42 -15.25
CA VAL A 119 -16.34 13.29 -15.58
C VAL A 119 -17.65 12.52 -15.43
N GLY A 120 -17.68 11.22 -15.72
CA GLY A 120 -18.84 10.33 -15.53
C GLY A 120 -19.07 9.90 -14.07
N GLY A 121 -18.27 10.36 -13.11
CA GLY A 121 -18.36 9.99 -11.70
C GLY A 121 -17.90 8.56 -11.43
N ILE A 122 -16.96 8.06 -12.24
CA ILE A 122 -16.30 6.76 -12.04
C ILE A 122 -14.82 7.02 -11.84
N SER A 123 -14.24 6.45 -10.78
CA SER A 123 -12.81 6.42 -10.52
C SER A 123 -12.25 5.03 -10.80
N PHE A 124 -11.00 4.96 -11.27
CA PHE A 124 -10.28 3.71 -11.35
C PHE A 124 -8.78 3.89 -11.05
N SER A 125 -8.14 2.79 -10.70
CA SER A 125 -6.69 2.70 -10.55
C SER A 125 -6.20 1.31 -10.93
N THR A 126 -4.94 1.24 -11.36
CA THR A 126 -4.18 -0.01 -11.49
C THR A 126 -3.14 -0.08 -10.38
N GLY A 127 -2.69 -1.28 -10.03
CA GLY A 127 -1.67 -1.48 -9.01
C GLY A 127 -1.09 -2.88 -9.01
N GLU A 128 -0.06 -3.06 -8.20
CA GLU A 128 0.58 -4.35 -7.96
C GLU A 128 0.08 -4.91 -6.62
N ASP A 129 -0.40 -6.15 -6.65
CA ASP A 129 -0.68 -6.96 -5.46
C ASP A 129 -0.69 -8.44 -5.86
N ASP A 130 0.45 -9.10 -5.73
CA ASP A 130 0.68 -10.47 -6.22
C ASP A 130 0.28 -10.66 -7.71
N GLY A 131 0.46 -9.63 -8.51
CA GLY A 131 0.04 -9.53 -9.89
C GLY A 131 -0.49 -8.14 -10.22
N LEU A 132 -1.38 -8.04 -11.19
CA LEU A 132 -2.01 -6.77 -11.60
C LEU A 132 -3.41 -6.67 -11.00
N VAL A 133 -3.72 -5.54 -10.38
CA VAL A 133 -5.04 -5.26 -9.82
C VAL A 133 -5.65 -4.04 -10.50
N PHE A 134 -6.90 -4.16 -10.92
CA PHE A 134 -7.76 -3.07 -11.35
C PHE A 134 -8.80 -2.80 -10.26
N ASN A 135 -8.85 -1.57 -9.79
CA ASN A 135 -9.92 -1.10 -8.91
C ASN A 135 -10.75 -0.07 -9.68
N ALA A 136 -12.07 -0.21 -9.66
CA ALA A 136 -12.98 0.75 -10.27
C ALA A 136 -14.21 0.93 -9.38
N SER A 137 -14.65 2.18 -9.19
CA SER A 137 -15.85 2.49 -8.41
C SER A 137 -16.63 3.64 -9.02
N GLY A 138 -17.94 3.60 -8.89
CA GLY A 138 -18.82 4.65 -9.40
C GLY A 138 -20.20 4.14 -9.80
N PHE A 139 -20.87 4.88 -10.68
CA PHE A 139 -22.24 4.57 -11.12
C PHE A 139 -22.33 3.26 -11.90
N THR A 140 -23.24 2.39 -11.47
CA THR A 140 -23.36 1.01 -11.96
C THR A 140 -23.73 0.90 -13.43
N GLN A 141 -24.43 1.89 -13.99
CA GLN A 141 -24.85 1.86 -15.40
C GLN A 141 -23.64 1.72 -16.34
N ARG A 142 -22.51 2.38 -16.06
CA ARG A 142 -21.35 2.43 -16.95
C ARG A 142 -20.11 1.71 -16.41
N LEU A 143 -20.12 1.36 -15.14
CA LEU A 143 -18.95 0.76 -14.47
C LEU A 143 -18.49 -0.57 -15.09
N PRO A 144 -19.37 -1.54 -15.44
CA PRO A 144 -18.95 -2.77 -16.10
C PRO A 144 -18.33 -2.56 -17.49
N GLU A 145 -18.87 -1.61 -18.26
CA GLU A 145 -18.31 -1.27 -19.59
C GLU A 145 -16.94 -0.61 -19.45
N LEU A 146 -16.80 0.30 -18.50
CA LEU A 146 -15.52 0.92 -18.19
C LEU A 146 -14.46 -0.11 -17.82
N LEU A 147 -14.78 -1.05 -16.91
CA LEU A 147 -13.83 -2.07 -16.49
C LEU A 147 -13.34 -2.92 -17.67
N LYS A 148 -14.25 -3.30 -18.59
CA LYS A 148 -13.85 -4.00 -19.81
C LYS A 148 -12.94 -3.17 -20.70
N LYS A 149 -13.21 -1.86 -20.83
CA LYS A 149 -12.35 -0.95 -21.60
C LYS A 149 -10.99 -0.71 -20.93
N LEU A 150 -10.92 -0.71 -19.60
CA LEU A 150 -9.66 -0.67 -18.86
C LEU A 150 -8.80 -1.90 -19.17
N VAL A 151 -9.40 -3.09 -19.08
CA VAL A 151 -8.71 -4.36 -19.38
C VAL A 151 -8.27 -4.40 -20.85
N GLU A 152 -9.12 -3.98 -21.79
CA GLU A 152 -8.78 -3.88 -23.21
C GLU A 152 -7.62 -2.90 -23.46
N GLY A 153 -7.73 -1.71 -22.91
CA GLY A 153 -6.70 -0.67 -23.07
C GLY A 153 -5.36 -1.09 -22.48
N TYR A 154 -5.39 -1.72 -21.30
CA TYR A 154 -4.18 -2.28 -20.68
C TYR A 154 -3.58 -3.43 -21.51
N ALA A 155 -4.40 -4.30 -22.06
CA ALA A 155 -3.93 -5.44 -22.87
C ALA A 155 -3.41 -5.03 -24.26
N SER A 156 -3.83 -3.89 -24.78
CA SER A 156 -3.61 -3.51 -26.18
C SER A 156 -2.76 -2.25 -26.40
N PHE A 157 -2.31 -1.56 -25.34
CA PHE A 157 -1.52 -0.34 -25.53
C PHE A 157 -0.24 -0.60 -26.32
N GLN A 158 0.14 0.36 -27.17
CA GLN A 158 1.29 0.27 -28.07
C GLN A 158 2.17 1.52 -27.86
N PRO A 159 3.11 1.48 -26.91
CA PRO A 159 4.01 2.61 -26.69
C PRO A 159 5.08 2.72 -27.77
N ASP A 160 5.54 3.92 -28.01
CA ASP A 160 6.69 4.17 -28.89
C ASP A 160 8.01 4.24 -28.12
N ALA A 161 9.12 4.38 -28.85
CA ALA A 161 10.46 4.47 -28.28
C ALA A 161 10.64 5.71 -27.38
N GLN A 162 9.99 6.82 -27.69
CA GLN A 162 10.05 8.04 -26.89
C GLN A 162 9.34 7.84 -25.55
N GLN A 163 8.17 7.23 -25.56
CA GLN A 163 7.41 6.90 -24.35
C GLN A 163 8.18 5.92 -23.45
N LEU A 164 8.88 4.95 -24.04
CA LEU A 164 9.75 4.06 -23.25
C LEU A 164 10.89 4.83 -22.55
N GLU A 165 11.55 5.76 -23.23
CA GLU A 165 12.61 6.56 -22.60
C GLU A 165 12.04 7.49 -21.51
N GLN A 166 10.84 8.03 -21.67
CA GLN A 166 10.12 8.75 -20.62
C GLN A 166 9.82 7.85 -19.41
N ALA A 167 9.35 6.62 -19.65
CA ALA A 167 9.08 5.66 -18.58
C ALA A 167 10.35 5.29 -17.80
N LYS A 168 11.48 5.08 -18.52
CA LYS A 168 12.78 4.81 -17.88
C LYS A 168 13.24 5.99 -17.02
N SER A 169 13.12 7.22 -17.53
CA SER A 169 13.46 8.43 -16.77
C SER A 169 12.61 8.53 -15.51
N TRP A 170 11.29 8.40 -15.65
CA TRP A 170 10.35 8.40 -14.51
C TRP A 170 10.71 7.33 -13.46
N TYR A 171 11.06 6.11 -13.90
CA TYR A 171 11.42 5.04 -12.99
C TYR A 171 12.71 5.36 -12.22
N LEU A 172 13.73 5.92 -12.90
CA LEU A 172 14.98 6.34 -12.28
C LEU A 172 14.75 7.48 -11.28
N ASP A 173 13.96 8.49 -11.65
CA ASP A 173 13.61 9.61 -10.77
C ASP A 173 12.87 9.12 -9.52
N ARG A 174 11.99 8.13 -9.65
CA ARG A 174 11.30 7.50 -8.52
C ARG A 174 12.26 6.76 -7.58
N LEU A 175 13.25 6.04 -8.14
CA LEU A 175 14.28 5.40 -7.32
C LEU A 175 15.14 6.44 -6.57
N GLU A 176 15.48 7.54 -7.24
CA GLU A 176 16.25 8.63 -6.64
C GLU A 176 15.45 9.41 -5.59
N ALA A 177 14.19 9.72 -5.86
CA ALA A 177 13.31 10.39 -4.91
C ALA A 177 13.15 9.60 -3.61
N ALA A 178 13.07 8.28 -3.70
CA ALA A 178 13.00 7.41 -2.53
C ALA A 178 14.30 7.42 -1.68
N GLU A 179 15.44 7.82 -2.26
CA GLU A 179 16.70 7.99 -1.53
C GLU A 179 16.82 9.39 -0.89
N LYS A 180 16.12 10.37 -1.44
CA LYS A 180 16.12 11.77 -1.00
C LYS A 180 14.95 12.13 -0.08
N GLY A 181 14.15 11.17 0.35
CA GLY A 181 13.04 11.37 1.26
C GLY A 181 13.48 11.96 2.61
N LYS A 182 12.51 12.40 3.42
CA LYS A 182 12.77 12.90 4.78
C LYS A 182 13.50 11.84 5.62
N ALA A 183 14.27 12.29 6.61
CA ALA A 183 15.07 11.36 7.42
C ALA A 183 14.22 10.24 8.07
N PHE A 184 13.00 10.57 8.53
CA PHE A 184 12.11 9.56 9.12
C PHE A 184 11.60 8.55 8.09
N GLU A 185 11.33 8.97 6.85
CA GLU A 185 10.92 8.07 5.76
C GLU A 185 12.05 7.11 5.41
N GLN A 186 13.29 7.62 5.35
CA GLN A 186 14.46 6.80 5.15
C GLN A 186 14.66 5.81 6.32
N ALA A 187 14.42 6.23 7.56
CA ALA A 187 14.60 5.37 8.73
C ALA A 187 13.63 4.17 8.77
N ILE A 188 12.36 4.36 8.36
CA ILE A 188 11.36 3.28 8.37
C ILE A 188 11.46 2.34 7.16
N GLN A 189 12.04 2.80 6.06
CA GLN A 189 12.08 2.10 4.78
C GLN A 189 12.67 0.69 4.84
N PRO A 190 13.80 0.40 5.54
CA PRO A 190 14.34 -0.95 5.60
C PRO A 190 13.37 -1.95 6.25
N MET A 191 12.53 -1.48 7.17
CA MET A 191 11.51 -2.31 7.84
C MET A 191 10.39 -2.68 6.87
N GLN A 192 9.94 -1.72 6.06
CA GLN A 192 8.93 -1.96 5.01
C GLN A 192 9.44 -2.94 3.95
N MET A 193 10.71 -2.83 3.58
CA MET A 193 11.35 -3.71 2.59
C MET A 193 11.41 -5.17 3.04
N LEU A 194 11.47 -5.46 4.34
CA LEU A 194 11.49 -6.84 4.84
C LEU A 194 10.24 -7.64 4.50
N SER A 195 9.10 -6.98 4.39
CA SER A 195 7.82 -7.63 4.02
C SER A 195 7.65 -7.80 2.51
N GLN A 196 8.47 -7.16 1.69
CA GLN A 196 8.38 -7.24 0.22
C GLN A 196 9.13 -8.46 -0.29
N LEU A 197 8.44 -9.39 -0.93
CA LEU A 197 9.02 -10.58 -1.56
C LEU A 197 8.90 -10.52 -3.08
N PRO A 198 10.03 -10.75 -3.80
CA PRO A 198 11.41 -10.76 -3.28
C PRO A 198 11.94 -9.35 -3.04
N TYR A 199 12.81 -9.20 -2.07
CA TYR A 199 13.59 -7.97 -1.95
C TYR A 199 14.64 -7.89 -3.06
N THR A 200 14.68 -6.76 -3.76
CA THR A 200 15.69 -6.49 -4.80
C THR A 200 16.39 -5.17 -4.55
N GLN A 201 17.71 -5.18 -4.72
CA GLN A 201 18.52 -3.97 -4.52
C GLN A 201 18.18 -2.90 -5.56
N ARG A 202 18.09 -1.65 -5.11
CA ARG A 202 17.80 -0.51 -5.99
C ARG A 202 18.82 -0.33 -7.09
N GLU A 203 20.11 -0.51 -6.77
CA GLU A 203 21.17 -0.37 -7.75
C GLU A 203 21.06 -1.42 -8.87
N ALA A 204 20.70 -2.65 -8.53
CA ALA A 204 20.41 -3.66 -9.54
C ALA A 204 19.27 -3.23 -10.48
N ARG A 205 18.18 -2.68 -9.93
CA ARG A 205 17.07 -2.14 -10.75
C ARG A 205 17.49 -0.95 -11.59
N ARG A 206 18.33 -0.04 -11.04
CA ARG A 206 18.86 1.14 -11.74
C ARG A 206 19.72 0.74 -12.97
N GLN A 207 20.46 -0.35 -12.88
CA GLN A 207 21.22 -0.87 -14.02
C GLN A 207 20.32 -1.60 -15.03
N LEU A 208 19.36 -2.36 -14.55
CA LEU A 208 18.45 -3.13 -15.41
C LEU A 208 17.55 -2.23 -16.25
N VAL A 209 16.99 -1.16 -15.67
CA VAL A 209 16.07 -0.26 -16.41
C VAL A 209 16.68 0.30 -17.70
N LYS A 210 17.98 0.57 -17.70
CA LYS A 210 18.69 1.09 -18.89
C LYS A 210 18.75 0.08 -20.04
N GLN A 211 18.63 -1.22 -19.74
CA GLN A 211 18.76 -2.32 -20.69
C GLN A 211 17.41 -2.81 -21.24
N ILE A 212 16.30 -2.44 -20.59
CA ILE A 212 14.98 -2.88 -21.02
C ILE A 212 14.64 -2.33 -22.39
N THR A 213 14.13 -3.20 -23.25
CA THR A 213 13.65 -2.88 -24.59
C THR A 213 12.13 -2.77 -24.63
N LEU A 214 11.60 -2.12 -25.66
CA LEU A 214 10.16 -1.98 -25.87
C LEU A 214 9.50 -3.36 -26.02
N GLN A 215 10.13 -4.25 -26.77
CA GLN A 215 9.61 -5.62 -26.97
C GLN A 215 9.48 -6.37 -25.65
N GLU A 216 10.46 -6.26 -24.76
CA GLU A 216 10.40 -6.91 -23.44
C GLU A 216 9.24 -6.39 -22.58
N VAL A 217 8.92 -5.08 -22.65
CA VAL A 217 7.75 -4.54 -21.93
C VAL A 217 6.46 -5.11 -22.48
N MET A 218 6.37 -5.25 -23.82
CA MET A 218 5.20 -5.83 -24.48
C MET A 218 5.04 -7.31 -24.14
N ASP A 219 6.12 -8.08 -24.26
CA ASP A 219 6.13 -9.51 -23.94
C ASP A 219 5.79 -9.75 -22.46
N TYR A 220 6.30 -8.88 -21.58
CA TYR A 220 5.99 -8.93 -20.15
C TYR A 220 4.49 -8.69 -19.89
N ARG A 221 3.89 -7.64 -20.48
CA ARG A 221 2.46 -7.34 -20.37
C ARG A 221 1.62 -8.56 -20.81
N ASP A 222 1.96 -9.11 -21.96
CA ASP A 222 1.19 -10.23 -22.54
C ASP A 222 1.31 -11.47 -21.63
N ALA A 223 2.49 -11.77 -21.14
CA ALA A 223 2.71 -12.88 -20.21
C ALA A 223 2.03 -12.65 -18.85
N LEU A 224 2.04 -11.39 -18.35
CA LEU A 224 1.38 -11.02 -17.10
C LEU A 224 -0.11 -11.34 -17.15
N ILE A 225 -0.79 -11.03 -18.26
CA ILE A 225 -2.22 -11.30 -18.46
C ILE A 225 -2.45 -12.78 -18.75
N GLN A 226 -1.70 -13.35 -19.68
CA GLN A 226 -1.91 -14.72 -20.15
C GLN A 226 -1.76 -15.76 -19.04
N HIS A 227 -0.81 -15.56 -18.12
CA HIS A 227 -0.54 -16.52 -17.04
C HIS A 227 -1.24 -16.17 -15.73
N ALA A 228 -2.09 -15.15 -15.71
CA ALA A 228 -2.80 -14.74 -14.52
C ALA A 228 -3.96 -15.69 -14.19
N THR A 229 -4.23 -15.85 -12.90
CA THR A 229 -5.48 -16.39 -12.37
C THR A 229 -6.39 -15.23 -11.97
N PRO A 230 -7.49 -14.96 -12.69
CA PRO A 230 -8.36 -13.83 -12.38
C PRO A 230 -9.23 -14.09 -11.16
N GLU A 231 -9.33 -13.06 -10.31
CA GLU A 231 -10.22 -13.02 -9.15
C GLU A 231 -10.96 -11.68 -9.14
N MET A 232 -12.24 -11.67 -8.81
CA MET A 232 -13.03 -10.45 -8.78
C MET A 232 -13.84 -10.35 -7.48
N MET A 233 -13.84 -9.16 -6.89
CA MET A 233 -14.73 -8.81 -5.78
C MET A 233 -15.58 -7.61 -6.17
N VAL A 234 -16.89 -7.68 -5.90
CA VAL A 234 -17.83 -6.59 -6.18
C VAL A 234 -18.66 -6.29 -4.94
N VAL A 235 -18.69 -5.03 -4.55
CA VAL A 235 -19.52 -4.52 -3.46
C VAL A 235 -20.39 -3.38 -3.98
N GLY A 236 -21.70 -3.44 -3.77
CA GLY A 236 -22.60 -2.35 -4.17
C GLY A 236 -23.81 -2.77 -4.96
N ASN A 237 -24.39 -1.83 -5.71
CA ASN A 237 -25.67 -1.99 -6.40
C ASN A 237 -25.52 -2.64 -7.79
N LEU A 238 -24.99 -3.88 -7.83
CA LEU A 238 -25.01 -4.78 -9.00
C LEU A 238 -25.63 -6.11 -8.59
N SER A 239 -26.48 -6.68 -9.45
CA SER A 239 -27.07 -7.99 -9.17
C SER A 239 -26.03 -9.11 -9.29
N ALA A 240 -26.20 -10.17 -8.50
CA ALA A 240 -25.33 -11.36 -8.57
C ALA A 240 -25.23 -11.93 -10.00
N ASP A 241 -26.34 -11.93 -10.77
CA ASP A 241 -26.36 -12.44 -12.14
C ASP A 241 -25.56 -11.53 -13.08
N ARG A 242 -25.67 -10.20 -12.94
CA ARG A 242 -24.86 -9.25 -13.73
C ARG A 242 -23.38 -9.38 -13.42
N VAL A 243 -23.03 -9.61 -12.15
CA VAL A 243 -21.64 -9.83 -11.72
C VAL A 243 -21.08 -11.14 -12.29
N ARG A 244 -21.87 -12.25 -12.29
CA ARG A 244 -21.45 -13.49 -12.97
C ARG A 244 -21.23 -13.27 -14.46
N GLN A 245 -22.17 -12.59 -15.13
CA GLN A 245 -22.07 -12.27 -16.55
C GLN A 245 -20.81 -11.43 -16.84
N LEU A 246 -20.54 -10.41 -16.04
CA LEU A 246 -19.33 -9.58 -16.16
C LEU A 246 -18.06 -10.43 -16.01
N GLY A 247 -18.05 -11.37 -15.05
CA GLY A 247 -16.93 -12.29 -14.87
C GLY A 247 -16.67 -13.16 -16.11
N GLU A 248 -17.73 -13.70 -16.72
CA GLU A 248 -17.58 -14.48 -17.96
C GLU A 248 -17.13 -13.62 -19.16
N GLU A 249 -17.64 -12.38 -19.29
CA GLU A 249 -17.19 -11.42 -20.30
C GLU A 249 -15.69 -11.10 -20.15
N LEU A 250 -15.24 -10.80 -18.91
CA LEU A 250 -13.83 -10.51 -18.61
C LEU A 250 -12.92 -11.72 -18.83
N LYS A 251 -13.35 -12.92 -18.44
CA LYS A 251 -12.62 -14.17 -18.66
C LYS A 251 -12.40 -14.43 -20.16
N GLN A 252 -13.44 -14.23 -20.97
CA GLN A 252 -13.33 -14.35 -22.43
C GLN A 252 -12.38 -13.32 -23.02
N GLN A 253 -12.40 -12.09 -22.50
CA GLN A 253 -11.54 -11.00 -22.97
C GLN A 253 -10.07 -11.20 -22.60
N LEU A 254 -9.79 -11.68 -21.39
CA LEU A 254 -8.43 -11.87 -20.88
C LEU A 254 -7.69 -13.02 -21.57
N HIS A 255 -8.40 -14.04 -22.07
CA HIS A 255 -7.80 -15.27 -22.60
C HIS A 255 -6.75 -15.89 -21.66
N SER A 256 -6.91 -15.67 -20.35
CA SER A 256 -5.98 -16.16 -19.35
C SER A 256 -5.97 -17.68 -19.27
N THR A 257 -4.79 -18.27 -19.18
CA THR A 257 -4.57 -19.71 -18.99
C THR A 257 -4.27 -20.09 -17.54
N GLY A 258 -4.10 -19.10 -16.67
CA GLY A 258 -3.90 -19.33 -15.24
C GLY A 258 -5.14 -19.95 -14.61
N HIS A 259 -4.94 -20.91 -13.73
CA HIS A 259 -6.00 -21.63 -13.03
C HIS A 259 -5.51 -22.11 -11.66
N GLY A 260 -6.47 -22.53 -10.82
CA GLY A 260 -6.21 -23.02 -9.48
C GLY A 260 -6.18 -21.91 -8.41
N TYR A 261 -5.73 -22.29 -7.23
CA TYR A 261 -5.65 -21.38 -6.13
C TYR A 261 -4.33 -20.63 -6.14
N TRP A 262 -4.41 -19.30 -6.03
CA TRP A 262 -3.27 -18.49 -5.72
C TRP A 262 -2.93 -18.63 -4.23
N HIS A 263 -1.65 -18.60 -3.89
CA HIS A 263 -1.18 -18.57 -2.51
C HIS A 263 -0.10 -17.53 -2.39
N SER A 264 -0.39 -16.48 -1.64
CA SER A 264 0.57 -15.43 -1.34
C SER A 264 1.70 -15.97 -0.46
N ASN A 265 2.93 -15.62 -0.80
CA ASN A 265 4.08 -15.92 0.04
C ASN A 265 4.32 -14.75 1.00
N TYR A 266 4.70 -15.06 2.23
CA TYR A 266 5.04 -14.05 3.22
C TYR A 266 6.20 -14.48 4.11
N VAL A 267 6.96 -13.50 4.57
CA VAL A 267 8.07 -13.73 5.50
C VAL A 267 7.55 -14.03 6.90
N VAL A 268 8.32 -14.82 7.65
CA VAL A 268 8.02 -15.16 9.04
C VAL A 268 9.25 -14.95 9.90
N VAL A 269 9.09 -14.26 11.00
CA VAL A 269 10.08 -14.16 12.07
C VAL A 269 9.91 -15.39 12.98
N ASP A 270 10.77 -16.38 12.83
CA ASP A 270 10.72 -17.67 13.56
C ASP A 270 11.88 -17.87 14.53
N LYS A 271 12.81 -16.93 14.57
CA LYS A 271 13.98 -16.93 15.47
C LYS A 271 14.34 -15.50 15.88
N PRO A 272 15.09 -15.32 16.98
CA PRO A 272 15.60 -14.01 17.36
C PRO A 272 16.54 -13.45 16.29
N ILE A 273 16.29 -12.20 15.87
CA ILE A 273 17.07 -11.47 14.87
C ILE A 273 17.35 -10.06 15.39
N LYS A 274 18.60 -9.64 15.32
CA LYS A 274 19.01 -8.26 15.61
C LYS A 274 19.56 -7.60 14.37
N ALA A 275 19.05 -6.44 14.01
CA ALA A 275 19.53 -5.61 12.92
C ALA A 275 19.70 -4.17 13.41
N ASN A 276 20.91 -3.63 13.20
CA ASN A 276 21.22 -2.24 13.48
C ASN A 276 21.74 -1.60 12.18
N LEU A 277 20.86 -0.94 11.46
CA LEU A 277 21.17 -0.35 10.16
C LEU A 277 21.57 1.10 10.35
N GLN A 278 22.65 1.51 9.67
CA GLN A 278 23.21 2.85 9.74
C GLN A 278 23.33 3.42 8.33
N LYS A 279 22.95 4.67 8.14
CA LYS A 279 23.07 5.38 6.88
C LYS A 279 23.21 6.87 7.12
N THR A 280 24.12 7.52 6.37
CA THR A 280 24.11 8.97 6.27
C THR A 280 22.94 9.42 5.40
N GLY A 281 22.06 10.23 5.94
CA GLY A 281 20.90 10.79 5.25
C GLY A 281 21.27 11.91 4.28
N SER A 282 20.34 12.25 3.42
CA SER A 282 20.47 13.35 2.46
C SER A 282 20.08 14.73 3.04
N SER A 283 19.56 14.77 4.26
CA SER A 283 19.09 15.99 4.94
C SER A 283 19.97 16.37 6.14
N THR A 284 19.76 17.58 6.66
CA THR A 284 20.39 18.03 7.91
C THR A 284 19.85 17.31 9.15
N ASP A 285 18.64 16.74 9.06
CA ASP A 285 17.98 16.07 10.17
C ASP A 285 18.46 14.64 10.32
N SER A 286 18.61 14.19 11.55
CA SER A 286 18.79 12.79 11.91
C SER A 286 17.43 12.12 12.17
N ALA A 287 17.37 10.80 12.04
CA ALA A 287 16.22 10.03 12.46
C ALA A 287 16.62 8.68 13.07
N LEU A 288 15.79 8.22 13.98
CA LEU A 288 15.85 6.88 14.55
C LEU A 288 14.50 6.22 14.39
N ALA A 289 14.47 5.01 13.82
CA ALA A 289 13.32 4.15 13.82
C ALA A 289 13.66 2.79 14.43
N THR A 290 12.74 2.22 15.20
CA THR A 290 12.86 0.87 15.75
C THR A 290 11.62 0.06 15.43
N LEU A 291 11.77 -1.26 15.27
CA LEU A 291 10.66 -2.19 15.13
C LEU A 291 10.98 -3.47 15.91
N TYR A 292 10.06 -3.88 16.76
CA TYR A 292 10.18 -5.07 17.58
C TYR A 292 9.01 -6.01 17.30
N VAL A 293 9.32 -7.21 16.79
CA VAL A 293 8.33 -8.25 16.47
C VAL A 293 8.59 -9.45 17.38
N PRO A 294 7.77 -9.69 18.41
CA PRO A 294 8.00 -10.80 19.33
C PRO A 294 7.63 -12.16 18.72
N LEU A 295 8.25 -13.22 19.22
CA LEU A 295 7.91 -14.60 18.88
C LEU A 295 6.76 -15.14 19.74
N GLY A 296 6.11 -16.20 19.27
CA GLY A 296 5.13 -16.96 20.07
C GLY A 296 3.69 -16.42 19.99
N TYR A 297 3.42 -15.43 19.16
CA TYR A 297 2.09 -14.86 18.97
C TYR A 297 1.54 -15.21 17.58
N SER A 298 0.25 -15.56 17.52
CA SER A 298 -0.45 -15.67 16.25
C SER A 298 -0.62 -14.31 15.56
N GLU A 299 -1.01 -14.31 14.29
CA GLU A 299 -1.28 -13.08 13.53
C GLU A 299 -2.21 -12.14 14.28
N TYR A 300 -3.38 -12.60 14.67
CA TYR A 300 -4.40 -11.76 15.31
C TYR A 300 -4.04 -11.36 16.74
N GLN A 301 -3.31 -12.23 17.48
CA GLN A 301 -2.77 -11.86 18.78
C GLN A 301 -1.73 -10.74 18.68
N SER A 302 -0.76 -10.87 17.77
CA SER A 302 0.27 -9.86 17.56
C SER A 302 -0.35 -8.55 17.03
N MET A 303 -1.34 -8.64 16.13
CA MET A 303 -2.09 -7.49 15.65
C MET A 303 -2.81 -6.75 16.79
N ALA A 304 -3.60 -7.45 17.59
CA ALA A 304 -4.35 -6.87 18.70
C ALA A 304 -3.42 -6.20 19.73
N ASN A 305 -2.35 -6.90 20.12
CA ASN A 305 -1.37 -6.37 21.09
C ASN A 305 -0.67 -5.13 20.53
N SER A 306 -0.16 -5.17 19.29
CA SER A 306 0.57 -4.05 18.69
C SER A 306 -0.33 -2.83 18.46
N THR A 307 -1.58 -3.05 18.05
CA THR A 307 -2.55 -1.97 17.84
C THR A 307 -2.93 -1.29 19.16
N MET A 308 -3.28 -2.09 20.17
CA MET A 308 -3.62 -1.58 21.50
C MET A 308 -2.42 -0.86 22.14
N LEU A 309 -1.23 -1.44 22.00
CA LEU A 309 -0.01 -0.88 22.54
C LEU A 309 0.33 0.46 21.89
N SER A 310 0.25 0.56 20.55
CA SER A 310 0.53 1.83 19.86
C SER A 310 -0.44 2.92 20.29
N GLN A 311 -1.72 2.61 20.45
CA GLN A 311 -2.74 3.58 20.90
C GLN A 311 -2.46 4.11 22.31
N ILE A 312 -2.04 3.25 23.23
CA ILE A 312 -1.78 3.63 24.63
C ILE A 312 -0.43 4.35 24.78
N VAL A 313 0.62 3.86 24.11
CA VAL A 313 2.00 4.34 24.31
C VAL A 313 2.31 5.58 23.49
N GLN A 314 1.65 5.79 22.32
CA GLN A 314 1.89 6.94 21.46
C GLN A 314 1.76 8.29 22.19
N PRO A 315 0.70 8.57 22.96
CA PRO A 315 0.60 9.83 23.70
C PRO A 315 1.73 10.02 24.73
N TRP A 316 2.18 8.96 25.39
CA TRP A 316 3.26 9.03 26.38
C TRP A 316 4.60 9.31 25.71
N PHE A 317 4.90 8.60 24.62
CA PHE A 317 6.12 8.76 23.84
C PHE A 317 6.21 10.16 23.24
N TYR A 318 5.10 10.64 22.65
CA TYR A 318 5.01 11.98 22.08
C TYR A 318 5.20 13.06 23.15
N ASN A 319 4.47 12.96 24.27
CA ASN A 319 4.55 13.96 25.33
C ASN A 319 5.97 14.07 25.89
N GLN A 320 6.58 12.96 26.23
CA GLN A 320 7.93 12.99 26.80
C GLN A 320 8.97 13.51 25.81
N LEU A 321 9.05 12.94 24.60
CA LEU A 321 10.16 13.23 23.68
C LEU A 321 9.92 14.49 22.83
N ARG A 322 8.65 14.80 22.53
CA ARG A 322 8.29 15.98 21.75
C ARG A 322 8.03 17.20 22.62
N THR A 323 7.20 17.06 23.68
CA THR A 323 6.72 18.21 24.45
C THR A 323 7.70 18.59 25.56
N GLU A 324 8.14 17.63 26.37
CA GLU A 324 8.99 17.87 27.51
C GLU A 324 10.48 17.99 27.12
N GLU A 325 10.98 17.07 26.29
CA GLU A 325 12.40 17.02 25.91
C GLU A 325 12.70 17.79 24.62
N GLN A 326 11.70 18.12 23.81
CA GLN A 326 11.80 18.91 22.56
C GLN A 326 12.83 18.34 21.56
N LEU A 327 12.91 17.02 21.43
CA LEU A 327 13.94 16.36 20.64
C LEU A 327 13.69 16.42 19.12
N GLY A 328 12.45 16.62 18.68
CA GLY A 328 12.13 16.67 17.27
C GLY A 328 10.64 16.88 17.00
N TYR A 329 10.26 16.92 15.73
CA TYR A 329 8.89 17.22 15.32
C TYR A 329 8.11 15.99 14.82
N ALA A 330 8.78 14.97 14.29
CA ALA A 330 8.16 13.69 13.92
C ALA A 330 8.46 12.66 15.03
N VAL A 331 7.48 12.40 15.91
CA VAL A 331 7.61 11.53 17.07
C VAL A 331 6.41 10.58 17.10
N PHE A 332 6.64 9.30 16.82
CA PHE A 332 5.58 8.29 16.67
C PHE A 332 5.92 6.98 17.36
N ALA A 333 4.95 6.41 18.08
CA ALA A 333 4.89 4.98 18.31
C ALA A 333 3.89 4.39 17.30
N TYR A 334 4.27 3.34 16.59
CA TYR A 334 3.50 2.80 15.48
C TYR A 334 3.52 1.26 15.49
N GLN A 335 2.57 0.69 14.81
CA GLN A 335 2.51 -0.75 14.56
C GLN A 335 2.87 -1.05 13.10
N MET A 336 3.57 -2.15 12.87
CA MET A 336 3.92 -2.59 11.52
C MET A 336 3.98 -4.11 11.45
N PRO A 337 3.42 -4.73 10.40
CA PRO A 337 3.59 -6.15 10.16
C PRO A 337 4.92 -6.45 9.45
N ILE A 338 5.52 -7.57 9.80
CA ILE A 338 6.49 -8.29 8.98
C ILE A 338 5.81 -9.59 8.56
N GLY A 339 5.48 -9.70 7.28
CA GLY A 339 4.57 -10.74 6.82
C GLY A 339 3.22 -10.67 7.54
N ARG A 340 2.94 -11.68 8.39
CA ARG A 340 1.70 -11.75 9.18
C ARG A 340 1.90 -11.50 10.68
N GLN A 341 3.10 -11.23 11.11
CA GLN A 341 3.43 -10.96 12.51
C GLN A 341 3.53 -9.45 12.72
N TRP A 342 2.78 -8.93 13.68
CA TRP A 342 2.75 -7.50 13.98
C TRP A 342 3.72 -7.14 15.09
N GLY A 343 4.40 -6.03 14.92
CA GLY A 343 5.32 -5.48 15.89
C GLY A 343 4.96 -4.05 16.28
N ILE A 344 5.62 -3.60 17.35
CA ILE A 344 5.59 -2.21 17.80
C ILE A 344 6.88 -1.51 17.41
N GLY A 345 6.76 -0.32 16.85
CA GLY A 345 7.88 0.53 16.46
C GLY A 345 7.82 1.89 17.09
N PHE A 346 8.98 2.55 17.15
CA PHE A 346 9.15 3.92 17.61
C PHE A 346 9.98 4.69 16.60
N LEU A 347 9.61 5.93 16.35
CA LEU A 347 10.25 6.77 15.36
C LEU A 347 10.38 8.20 15.89
N LEU A 348 11.56 8.79 15.69
CA LEU A 348 11.81 10.20 15.96
C LEU A 348 12.76 10.79 14.91
N GLN A 349 12.39 11.95 14.37
CA GLN A 349 13.26 12.79 13.54
C GLN A 349 13.64 14.04 14.31
N SER A 350 14.95 14.34 14.36
CA SER A 350 15.52 15.45 15.10
C SER A 350 16.41 16.32 14.21
N ASN A 351 16.27 17.62 14.38
CA ASN A 351 17.15 18.63 13.76
C ASN A 351 18.36 19.02 14.64
N SER A 352 18.52 18.41 15.82
CA SER A 352 19.54 18.82 16.78
C SER A 352 20.23 17.66 17.49
N LYS A 353 19.78 16.43 17.32
CA LYS A 353 20.30 15.28 18.06
C LYS A 353 20.67 14.15 17.12
N ALA A 354 21.85 13.55 17.34
CA ALA A 354 22.32 12.40 16.61
C ALA A 354 21.57 11.09 16.99
N PRO A 355 21.56 10.07 16.13
CA PRO A 355 20.84 8.82 16.35
C PRO A 355 21.20 8.10 17.67
N ALA A 356 22.49 8.11 18.07
CA ALA A 356 22.92 7.50 19.32
C ALA A 356 22.25 8.12 20.54
N TYR A 357 22.13 9.43 20.57
CA TYR A 357 21.43 10.14 21.65
C TYR A 357 19.93 9.80 21.63
N LEU A 358 19.31 9.79 20.46
CA LEU A 358 17.89 9.44 20.34
C LEU A 358 17.62 8.02 20.86
N LEU A 359 18.52 7.08 20.57
CA LEU A 359 18.41 5.72 21.07
C LEU A 359 18.49 5.64 22.60
N GLN A 360 19.39 6.40 23.22
CA GLN A 360 19.45 6.48 24.69
C GLN A 360 18.12 6.97 25.27
N ARG A 361 17.45 7.95 24.61
CA ARG A 361 16.16 8.46 25.08
C ARG A 361 15.05 7.42 24.93
N PHE A 362 15.04 6.67 23.81
CA PHE A 362 14.11 5.55 23.65
C PHE A 362 14.32 4.49 24.73
N GLN A 363 15.57 4.10 24.97
CA GLN A 363 15.92 3.11 25.99
C GLN A 363 15.56 3.57 27.41
N ALA A 364 15.62 4.86 27.69
CA ALA A 364 15.18 5.42 28.97
C ALA A 364 13.64 5.46 29.10
N PHE A 365 12.93 5.63 28.00
CA PHE A 365 11.47 5.62 27.95
C PHE A 365 10.87 4.20 28.16
N TYR A 366 11.46 3.16 27.59
CA TYR A 366 10.87 1.82 27.56
C TYR A 366 10.55 1.24 28.95
N PRO A 367 11.44 1.26 29.96
CA PRO A 367 11.10 0.76 31.28
C PRO A 367 9.98 1.56 31.94
N GLN A 368 9.90 2.86 31.70
CA GLN A 368 8.84 3.72 32.23
C GLN A 368 7.50 3.38 31.61
N ALA A 369 7.47 3.12 30.27
CA ALA A 369 6.27 2.70 29.56
C ALA A 369 5.78 1.33 30.09
N GLU A 370 6.67 0.36 30.28
CA GLU A 370 6.29 -0.93 30.86
C GLU A 370 5.69 -0.77 32.26
N GLN A 371 6.33 0.03 33.14
CA GLN A 371 5.82 0.27 34.48
C GLN A 371 4.43 0.92 34.45
N ARG A 372 4.21 1.89 33.57
CA ARG A 372 2.90 2.54 33.39
C ARG A 372 1.83 1.52 32.92
N LEU A 373 2.18 0.65 31.97
CA LEU A 373 1.29 -0.41 31.52
C LEU A 373 0.91 -1.36 32.66
N ARG A 374 1.89 -1.83 33.46
CA ARG A 374 1.65 -2.74 34.58
C ARG A 374 0.83 -2.10 35.69
N SER A 375 0.97 -0.81 35.92
CA SER A 375 0.22 -0.06 36.93
C SER A 375 -1.09 0.55 36.43
N MET A 376 -1.44 0.33 35.16
CA MET A 376 -2.67 0.87 34.57
C MET A 376 -3.90 0.23 35.23
N LYS A 377 -4.86 1.07 35.63
CA LYS A 377 -6.11 0.57 36.18
C LYS A 377 -6.94 -0.13 35.12
N ALA A 378 -7.64 -1.17 35.50
CA ALA A 378 -8.50 -1.93 34.57
C ALA A 378 -9.58 -1.06 33.91
N GLU A 379 -10.08 -0.04 34.61
CA GLU A 379 -11.08 0.91 34.10
C GLU A 379 -10.49 1.78 32.97
N ASP A 380 -9.27 2.32 33.16
CA ASP A 380 -8.59 3.13 32.14
C ASP A 380 -8.26 2.29 30.92
N PHE A 381 -7.79 1.07 31.12
CA PHE A 381 -7.49 0.12 30.05
C PHE A 381 -8.76 -0.22 29.25
N ALA A 382 -9.87 -0.47 29.94
CA ALA A 382 -11.16 -0.77 29.28
C ALA A 382 -11.64 0.38 28.40
N GLN A 383 -11.34 1.64 28.74
CA GLN A 383 -11.66 2.80 27.87
C GLN A 383 -10.88 2.75 26.54
N TYR A 384 -9.57 2.47 26.58
CA TYR A 384 -8.77 2.28 25.37
C TYR A 384 -9.26 1.11 24.54
N GLN A 385 -9.56 -0.01 25.20
CA GLN A 385 -10.07 -1.22 24.56
C GLN A 385 -11.41 -0.94 23.84
N GLN A 386 -12.34 -0.26 24.54
CA GLN A 386 -13.63 0.08 23.95
C GLN A 386 -13.50 1.10 22.81
N ALA A 387 -12.63 2.10 22.95
CA ALA A 387 -12.36 3.06 21.88
C ALA A 387 -11.86 2.36 20.62
N LEU A 388 -10.87 1.46 20.74
CA LEU A 388 -10.33 0.71 19.62
C LEU A 388 -11.38 -0.21 18.96
N ILE A 389 -12.21 -0.87 19.76
CA ILE A 389 -13.31 -1.70 19.24
C ILE A 389 -14.34 -0.84 18.49
N ASN A 390 -14.66 0.34 19.02
CA ASN A 390 -15.58 1.26 18.37
C ASN A 390 -15.02 1.75 17.02
N ASP A 391 -13.73 2.10 16.96
CA ASP A 391 -13.07 2.50 15.72
C ASP A 391 -13.12 1.38 14.66
N LEU A 392 -12.84 0.13 15.06
CA LEU A 392 -12.94 -1.03 14.17
C LEU A 392 -14.38 -1.30 13.70
N LYS A 393 -15.39 -0.96 14.51
CA LYS A 393 -16.81 -1.12 14.20
C LYS A 393 -17.42 0.12 13.55
N GLN A 394 -16.67 1.21 13.42
CA GLN A 394 -17.19 2.45 12.84
C GLN A 394 -17.82 2.18 11.47
N ARG A 395 -19.01 2.75 11.25
CA ARG A 395 -19.68 2.66 9.95
C ARG A 395 -18.82 3.32 8.87
N PRO A 396 -18.63 2.68 7.70
CA PRO A 396 -17.95 3.34 6.58
C PRO A 396 -18.74 4.61 6.17
N GLN A 397 -18.01 5.63 5.73
CA GLN A 397 -18.59 6.92 5.34
C GLN A 397 -18.87 7.00 3.83
N THR A 398 -18.33 6.06 3.05
CA THR A 398 -18.53 5.94 1.61
C THR A 398 -18.63 4.47 1.19
N LEU A 399 -19.17 4.22 0.00
CA LEU A 399 -19.18 2.89 -0.60
C LEU A 399 -17.75 2.32 -0.76
N ASP A 400 -16.79 3.18 -1.13
CA ASP A 400 -15.39 2.76 -1.27
C ASP A 400 -14.79 2.33 0.07
N GLU A 401 -15.10 3.02 1.16
CA GLU A 401 -14.69 2.58 2.50
C GLU A 401 -15.34 1.24 2.89
N GLU A 402 -16.61 1.03 2.51
CA GLU A 402 -17.28 -0.26 2.72
C GLU A 402 -16.58 -1.38 1.94
N ALA A 403 -16.29 -1.17 0.67
CA ALA A 403 -15.56 -2.13 -0.17
C ALA A 403 -14.15 -2.38 0.37
N ASN A 404 -13.44 -1.35 0.79
CA ASN A 404 -12.08 -1.44 1.33
C ASN A 404 -11.98 -2.25 2.63
N ARG A 405 -13.08 -2.40 3.38
CA ARG A 405 -13.10 -3.30 4.54
C ARG A 405 -12.79 -4.74 4.16
N TYR A 406 -13.23 -5.15 2.98
CA TYR A 406 -13.09 -6.52 2.49
C TYR A 406 -11.89 -6.69 1.56
N SER A 407 -11.39 -5.60 0.95
CA SER A 407 -10.28 -5.66 0.00
C SER A 407 -9.01 -6.24 0.60
N ARG A 408 -8.70 -5.92 1.87
CA ARG A 408 -7.54 -6.49 2.55
C ARG A 408 -7.66 -8.00 2.69
N ASP A 409 -8.82 -8.49 3.10
CA ASP A 409 -9.06 -9.93 3.26
C ASP A 409 -9.06 -10.62 1.90
N PHE A 410 -9.69 -10.02 0.88
CA PHE A 410 -9.67 -10.50 -0.48
C PHE A 410 -8.24 -10.62 -1.03
N ASN A 411 -7.42 -9.58 -0.88
CA ASN A 411 -6.04 -9.56 -1.36
C ASN A 411 -5.15 -10.56 -0.61
N ARG A 412 -5.43 -10.82 0.67
CA ARG A 412 -4.73 -11.82 1.49
C ARG A 412 -5.35 -13.21 1.40
N GLN A 413 -6.36 -13.39 0.55
CA GLN A 413 -7.11 -14.64 0.35
C GLN A 413 -7.75 -15.19 1.63
N ASN A 414 -8.05 -14.32 2.59
CA ASN A 414 -8.93 -14.64 3.69
C ASN A 414 -10.40 -14.51 3.26
N PHE A 415 -10.89 -15.50 2.53
CA PHE A 415 -12.24 -15.48 1.99
C PHE A 415 -13.35 -15.74 3.03
N ALA A 416 -12.99 -15.88 4.29
CA ALA A 416 -13.92 -15.76 5.41
C ALA A 416 -14.25 -14.30 5.74
N PHE A 417 -13.45 -13.33 5.25
CA PHE A 417 -13.61 -11.88 5.45
C PHE A 417 -13.77 -11.50 6.94
N ASP A 418 -13.06 -12.18 7.83
CA ASP A 418 -13.26 -12.14 9.28
C ASP A 418 -12.06 -11.57 10.06
N THR A 419 -11.08 -10.97 9.36
CA THR A 419 -9.89 -10.40 10.02
C THR A 419 -10.25 -9.38 11.09
N ARG A 420 -11.24 -8.52 10.83
CA ARG A 420 -11.71 -7.52 11.79
C ARG A 420 -12.33 -8.16 13.04
N GLU A 421 -13.18 -9.14 12.85
CA GLU A 421 -13.88 -9.87 13.93
C GLU A 421 -12.89 -10.63 14.80
N LYS A 422 -11.91 -11.29 14.19
CA LYS A 422 -10.81 -11.96 14.88
C LYS A 422 -9.93 -10.99 15.65
N ALA A 423 -9.63 -9.82 15.07
CA ALA A 423 -8.88 -8.77 15.78
C ALA A 423 -9.66 -8.26 16.99
N ILE A 424 -10.95 -7.97 16.85
CA ILE A 424 -11.83 -7.54 17.96
C ILE A 424 -11.86 -8.60 19.07
N ALA A 425 -12.03 -9.87 18.71
CA ALA A 425 -12.06 -10.97 19.69
C ALA A 425 -10.74 -11.06 20.48
N GLN A 426 -9.58 -10.84 19.83
CA GLN A 426 -8.30 -10.79 20.53
C GLN A 426 -8.15 -9.54 21.40
N ILE A 427 -8.57 -8.36 20.93
CA ILE A 427 -8.55 -7.12 21.69
C ILE A 427 -9.35 -7.29 23.00
N GLN A 428 -10.53 -7.92 22.94
CA GLN A 428 -11.38 -8.16 24.11
C GLN A 428 -10.73 -9.04 25.19
N GLN A 429 -9.75 -9.86 24.83
CA GLN A 429 -9.03 -10.74 25.76
C GLN A 429 -7.82 -10.06 26.41
N LEU A 430 -7.40 -8.89 25.92
CA LEU A 430 -6.23 -8.19 26.46
C LEU A 430 -6.48 -7.65 27.86
N THR A 431 -5.42 -7.67 28.66
CA THR A 431 -5.37 -7.06 30.00
C THR A 431 -4.14 -6.16 30.10
N PRO A 432 -4.09 -5.22 31.06
CA PRO A 432 -2.88 -4.44 31.31
C PRO A 432 -1.63 -5.30 31.47
N ALA A 433 -1.75 -6.40 32.21
CA ALA A 433 -0.65 -7.34 32.46
C ALA A 433 -0.19 -8.04 31.17
N SER A 434 -1.12 -8.61 30.38
CA SER A 434 -0.77 -9.29 29.11
C SER A 434 -0.15 -8.33 28.10
N LEU A 435 -0.62 -7.08 28.05
CA LEU A 435 -0.06 -6.07 27.17
C LEU A 435 1.35 -5.63 27.61
N ALA A 436 1.56 -5.49 28.93
CA ALA A 436 2.88 -5.21 29.49
C ALA A 436 3.86 -6.37 29.25
N ASP A 437 3.41 -7.61 29.33
CA ASP A 437 4.22 -8.79 29.02
C ASP A 437 4.61 -8.86 27.54
N PHE A 438 3.67 -8.54 26.62
CA PHE A 438 3.97 -8.39 25.20
C PHE A 438 5.03 -7.30 24.97
N PHE A 439 4.87 -6.14 25.60
CA PHE A 439 5.84 -5.04 25.50
C PHE A 439 7.22 -5.45 26.04
N HIS A 440 7.25 -6.11 27.21
CA HIS A 440 8.50 -6.62 27.80
C HIS A 440 9.21 -7.58 26.85
N GLN A 441 8.52 -8.59 26.34
CA GLN A 441 9.10 -9.59 25.44
C GLN A 441 9.59 -8.97 24.13
N ALA A 442 8.81 -8.07 23.54
CA ALA A 442 9.15 -7.44 22.28
C ALA A 442 10.31 -6.45 22.42
N VAL A 443 10.19 -5.47 23.33
CA VAL A 443 11.02 -4.27 23.37
C VAL A 443 12.18 -4.41 24.35
N LEU A 444 11.94 -4.86 25.57
CA LEU A 444 12.97 -4.93 26.61
C LEU A 444 13.81 -6.19 26.53
N ALA A 445 13.17 -7.35 26.47
CA ALA A 445 13.85 -8.64 26.37
C ALA A 445 14.27 -8.97 24.92
N GLN A 446 13.68 -8.31 23.93
CA GLN A 446 13.95 -8.52 22.49
C GLN A 446 13.88 -10.00 22.08
N GLN A 447 12.84 -10.68 22.55
CA GLN A 447 12.58 -12.07 22.25
C GLN A 447 11.88 -12.20 20.88
N GLY A 448 12.64 -11.96 19.81
CA GLY A 448 12.14 -11.96 18.45
C GLY A 448 13.01 -11.09 17.55
N MET A 449 12.41 -10.41 16.59
CA MET A 449 13.14 -9.46 15.76
C MET A 449 13.20 -8.09 16.46
N ALA A 450 14.42 -7.57 16.59
CA ALA A 450 14.71 -6.20 17.00
C ALA A 450 15.47 -5.52 15.88
N MET A 451 14.82 -4.60 15.19
CA MET A 451 15.40 -3.82 14.11
C MET A 451 15.50 -2.36 14.52
N ILE A 452 16.68 -1.79 14.37
CA ILE A 452 16.99 -0.39 14.64
C ILE A 452 17.58 0.21 13.38
N SER A 453 17.02 1.31 12.91
CA SER A 453 17.49 2.04 11.73
C SER A 453 17.87 3.45 12.14
N GLN A 454 19.13 3.80 11.91
CA GLN A 454 19.77 5.03 12.30
C GLN A 454 20.13 5.85 11.06
N ILE A 455 19.50 7.01 10.88
CA ILE A 455 19.83 7.96 9.81
C ILE A 455 20.56 9.13 10.43
N GLY A 456 21.84 9.27 10.08
CA GLY A 456 22.65 10.42 10.48
C GLY A 456 22.38 11.60 9.56
N GLY A 457 22.03 12.75 10.12
CA GLY A 457 21.90 14.02 9.41
C GLY A 457 23.14 14.90 9.63
N SER A 458 23.26 15.95 8.83
CA SER A 458 24.28 16.97 8.98
C SER A 458 23.75 18.08 9.90
N HIS A 459 24.13 18.04 11.17
CA HIS A 459 23.94 19.15 12.08
C HIS A 459 25.14 20.10 11.92
N ASP A 460 24.93 21.39 11.79
CA ASP A 460 25.97 22.43 11.69
C ASP A 460 26.94 22.27 10.49
N GLY A 461 26.51 21.58 9.42
CA GLY A 461 27.32 21.39 8.21
C GLY A 461 28.39 20.31 8.32
N THR A 462 28.48 19.59 9.42
CA THR A 462 29.36 18.43 9.58
C THR A 462 28.58 17.13 9.36
N HIS A 463 29.19 16.16 8.66
CA HIS A 463 28.57 14.84 8.41
C HIS A 463 28.91 13.81 9.50
N ASP A 464 29.38 14.22 10.65
CA ASP A 464 29.73 13.31 11.74
C ASP A 464 28.46 12.84 12.46
N ALA A 465 27.84 11.81 11.89
CA ALA A 465 26.72 11.15 12.52
C ALA A 465 27.22 10.23 13.64
N ASP A 466 26.81 10.53 14.87
CA ASP A 466 27.05 9.65 16.00
C ASP A 466 26.02 8.52 16.00
N TYR A 467 26.45 7.32 15.64
CA TYR A 467 25.65 6.09 15.63
C TYR A 467 25.91 5.26 16.87
N ALA A 468 24.85 4.70 17.43
CA ALA A 468 24.98 3.70 18.50
C ALA A 468 25.60 2.41 17.96
N PRO A 469 26.73 1.93 18.50
CA PRO A 469 27.35 0.67 18.09
C PRO A 469 26.56 -0.50 18.68
N LEU A 470 25.66 -1.10 17.90
CA LEU A 470 24.85 -2.23 18.29
C LEU A 470 25.24 -3.47 17.46
N PRO A 471 25.08 -4.69 18.00
CA PRO A 471 25.35 -5.91 17.25
C PRO A 471 24.27 -6.16 16.18
N GLY A 472 24.63 -6.90 15.14
CA GLY A 472 23.73 -7.33 14.08
C GLY A 472 24.13 -6.80 12.71
N PHE A 473 23.21 -6.81 11.77
CA PHE A 473 23.40 -6.22 10.44
C PHE A 473 23.59 -4.70 10.58
N THR A 474 24.59 -4.15 9.92
CA THR A 474 24.99 -2.74 10.13
C THR A 474 24.81 -1.85 8.92
N THR A 475 24.59 -2.40 7.74
CA THR A 475 24.43 -1.65 6.49
C THR A 475 23.09 -1.91 5.83
N TRP A 476 22.61 -0.93 5.08
CA TRP A 476 21.39 -1.05 4.28
C TRP A 476 21.49 -2.11 3.20
N ASP A 477 22.71 -2.34 2.68
CA ASP A 477 22.96 -3.37 1.68
C ASP A 477 22.75 -4.79 2.23
N GLU A 478 22.72 -4.91 3.56
CA GLU A 478 22.49 -6.18 4.24
C GLU A 478 20.99 -6.50 4.45
N VAL A 479 20.07 -5.60 4.11
CA VAL A 479 18.60 -5.85 4.21
C VAL A 479 18.21 -7.09 3.39
N ALA A 480 18.82 -7.29 2.22
CA ALA A 480 18.59 -8.49 1.43
C ALA A 480 19.03 -9.78 2.16
N ARG A 481 20.18 -9.75 2.84
CA ARG A 481 20.66 -10.88 3.66
C ARG A 481 19.76 -11.09 4.87
N LEU A 482 19.29 -10.03 5.50
CA LEU A 482 18.36 -10.10 6.60
C LEU A 482 17.06 -10.76 6.15
N GLN A 483 16.48 -10.35 5.01
CA GLN A 483 15.30 -10.98 4.45
C GLN A 483 15.53 -12.47 4.13
N GLN A 484 16.65 -12.82 3.51
CA GLN A 484 17.02 -14.21 3.22
C GLN A 484 17.17 -15.06 4.50
N SER A 485 17.41 -14.44 5.66
CA SER A 485 17.49 -15.13 6.93
C SER A 485 16.11 -15.43 7.54
N LEU A 486 15.05 -14.82 7.02
CA LEU A 486 13.67 -15.07 7.43
C LEU A 486 13.10 -16.28 6.70
N SER A 487 12.30 -17.06 7.38
CA SER A 487 11.52 -18.12 6.74
C SER A 487 10.42 -17.54 5.85
N VAL A 488 10.09 -18.24 4.79
CA VAL A 488 8.97 -17.91 3.90
C VAL A 488 7.92 -18.98 4.02
N LYS A 489 6.69 -18.57 4.27
CA LYS A 489 5.51 -19.44 4.24
C LYS A 489 4.56 -19.03 3.14
N SER A 490 3.72 -19.97 2.74
CA SER A 490 2.64 -19.76 1.79
C SER A 490 1.30 -19.98 2.48
N ASP A 491 0.27 -19.26 2.02
CA ASP A 491 -1.12 -19.49 2.39
C ASP A 491 -1.68 -20.73 1.71
N ALA A 492 -1.03 -21.87 1.90
CA ALA A 492 -1.63 -23.12 1.45
C ALA A 492 -2.84 -23.47 2.33
N PRO A 493 -3.91 -24.06 1.73
CA PRO A 493 -5.10 -24.44 2.48
C PRO A 493 -4.81 -25.50 3.53
#